data_df3be49b8fe193b753d6b200c93d7bbc
#
_entry.id   df3be49b8fe193b753d6b200c93d7bbc
#
_cell.length_a   1.000
_cell.length_b   1.000
_cell.length_c   1.000
_cell.angle_alpha   90.00
_cell.angle_beta   90.00
_cell.angle_gamma   90.00
#
_symmetry.space_group_name_H-M   'P 1'
#
loop_
_entity.id
_entity.type
_entity.pdbx_description
1 polymer ?
#
loop_
_entity_poly.entity_id
_entity_poly.type
_entity_poly.pdbx_seq_one_letter_code
_entity_poly.pdbx_strand_id
1 'polypeptide(L)'
;MQNNRYLPVTLIAVAVISGCSSMPQNQSLTEAHSNYNSARTNPEVTNLAALELKDAGDTLNKADDALNKDEDDDEVNQLAYIATQQVAIAQQVAKRKTAELAVTNAGAKRDAIRLDARTAEADAAHALIAQQAMELEALNAKKTERGMVITLNDVLFSTNKSQLASGGMRNVQKLADFLTQYPQQKVLVEGYTDSVGSDSHNQELSDRRAASVRTALMNMAISSDRVAARGYGEGFPVADNDTAASRQLNRRVEIILSDENGNIVPR
;
A
#
# COMPACT_ATOMS: atom_id res chain seq x y z
N MET A 1 -77.94 18.88 -1.04
CA MET A 1 -78.87 19.51 -0.11
C MET A 1 -78.16 19.75 1.23
N GLN A 2 -78.19 20.90 1.64
CA GLN A 2 -78.04 21.68 2.87
C GLN A 2 -76.77 22.52 2.97
N ASN A 3 -77.03 23.79 2.66
CA ASN A 3 -76.24 24.95 2.99
C ASN A 3 -76.17 25.16 4.52
N ASN A 4 -74.97 25.45 5.04
CA ASN A 4 -74.89 26.15 6.31
C ASN A 4 -73.88 27.32 6.18
N ARG A 5 -74.44 28.50 6.08
CA ARG A 5 -73.78 29.80 6.13
C ARG A 5 -73.51 30.14 7.59
N TYR A 6 -72.24 30.33 7.92
CA TYR A 6 -71.88 31.02 9.18
C TYR A 6 -71.29 32.37 8.85
N LEU A 7 -71.88 33.39 9.36
CA LEU A 7 -71.49 34.82 9.33
C LEU A 7 -70.22 35.03 10.18
N PRO A 8 -69.29 35.85 9.73
CA PRO A 8 -68.16 36.22 10.58
C PRO A 8 -68.58 37.37 11.53
N VAL A 9 -68.40 37.11 12.81
CA VAL A 9 -68.46 38.17 13.86
C VAL A 9 -67.12 38.89 13.87
N THR A 10 -67.14 40.13 13.40
CA THR A 10 -66.03 41.07 13.49
C THR A 10 -65.89 41.59 14.92
N LEU A 11 -64.88 41.09 15.62
CA LEU A 11 -64.43 41.64 16.93
C LEU A 11 -63.47 42.78 16.66
N ILE A 12 -63.89 44.00 16.88
CA ILE A 12 -63.04 45.21 16.86
C ILE A 12 -62.30 45.25 18.20
N ALA A 13 -61.02 44.87 18.15
CA ALA A 13 -60.12 45.10 19.30
C ALA A 13 -59.55 46.54 19.25
N VAL A 14 -59.96 47.37 20.20
CA VAL A 14 -59.36 48.68 20.41
C VAL A 14 -57.98 48.48 21.04
N ALA A 15 -56.92 48.65 20.25
CA ALA A 15 -55.56 48.65 20.73
C ALA A 15 -55.30 50.02 21.47
N VAL A 16 -55.12 49.94 22.75
CA VAL A 16 -54.59 51.04 23.54
C VAL A 16 -53.12 51.14 23.31
N ILE A 17 -52.66 52.09 22.51
CA ILE A 17 -51.23 52.36 22.27
C ILE A 17 -50.78 53.13 23.55
N SER A 18 -50.21 52.38 24.50
CA SER A 18 -49.37 52.96 25.54
C SER A 18 -48.04 53.36 24.90
N GLY A 19 -47.84 54.65 24.68
CA GLY A 19 -46.59 55.20 24.22
C GLY A 19 -45.47 54.94 25.23
N CYS A 20 -44.71 53.86 25.06
CA CYS A 20 -43.37 53.83 25.58
C CYS A 20 -42.53 54.74 24.67
N SER A 21 -41.99 55.80 25.21
CA SER A 21 -40.93 56.58 24.59
C SER A 21 -39.75 55.64 24.36
N SER A 22 -39.63 55.07 23.13
CA SER A 22 -38.43 54.40 22.73
C SER A 22 -37.29 55.40 22.73
N MET A 23 -36.29 55.20 23.59
CA MET A 23 -35.04 55.91 23.48
C MET A 23 -34.60 55.83 21.96
N PRO A 24 -33.94 56.86 21.40
CA PRO A 24 -33.48 56.83 20.05
C PRO A 24 -32.56 55.63 19.93
N GLN A 25 -33.00 54.63 19.19
CA GLN A 25 -32.18 53.43 18.90
C GLN A 25 -31.03 53.86 18.01
N ASN A 26 -29.81 53.84 18.53
CA ASN A 26 -28.63 54.02 17.73
C ASN A 26 -28.56 52.83 16.73
N GLN A 27 -28.70 53.13 15.43
CA GLN A 27 -28.80 52.12 14.39
C GLN A 27 -27.49 51.32 14.24
N SER A 28 -26.33 51.98 14.35
CA SER A 28 -25.01 51.37 14.28
C SER A 28 -24.79 50.34 15.40
N LEU A 29 -25.22 50.68 16.61
CA LEU A 29 -25.13 49.77 17.77
C LEU A 29 -26.08 48.58 17.65
N THR A 30 -27.29 48.79 17.13
CA THR A 30 -28.24 47.70 16.86
C THR A 30 -27.69 46.70 15.83
N GLU A 31 -27.04 47.22 14.78
CA GLU A 31 -26.37 46.37 13.76
C GLU A 31 -25.17 45.61 14.35
N ALA A 32 -24.36 46.27 15.19
CA ALA A 32 -23.24 45.64 15.88
C ALA A 32 -23.69 44.49 16.80
N HIS A 33 -24.77 44.66 17.55
CA HIS A 33 -25.38 43.57 18.34
C HIS A 33 -25.88 42.43 17.49
N SER A 34 -26.52 42.68 16.36
CA SER A 34 -26.98 41.68 15.42
C SER A 34 -25.81 40.83 14.87
N ASN A 35 -24.76 41.51 14.45
CA ASN A 35 -23.53 40.88 13.93
C ASN A 35 -22.84 40.02 14.99
N TYR A 36 -22.68 40.54 16.21
CA TYR A 36 -22.10 39.82 17.34
C TYR A 36 -22.93 38.60 17.73
N ASN A 37 -24.24 38.71 17.84
CA ASN A 37 -25.13 37.61 18.18
C ASN A 37 -25.08 36.50 17.08
N SER A 38 -25.03 36.89 15.81
CA SER A 38 -24.83 35.94 14.70
C SER A 38 -23.50 35.18 14.82
N ALA A 39 -22.41 35.90 15.13
CA ALA A 39 -21.11 35.28 15.30
C ALA A 39 -21.05 34.35 16.51
N ARG A 40 -21.70 34.76 17.64
CA ARG A 40 -21.77 34.00 18.89
C ARG A 40 -22.55 32.67 18.73
N THR A 41 -23.49 32.59 17.81
CA THR A 41 -24.25 31.37 17.54
C THR A 41 -23.57 30.45 16.52
N ASN A 42 -22.49 30.90 15.91
CA ASN A 42 -21.71 30.11 14.96
C ASN A 42 -20.66 29.23 15.68
N PRO A 43 -20.78 27.89 15.67
CA PRO A 43 -19.83 26.99 16.34
C PRO A 43 -18.38 27.12 15.86
N GLU A 44 -18.16 27.47 14.60
CA GLU A 44 -16.80 27.67 14.07
C GLU A 44 -16.13 28.88 14.73
N VAL A 45 -16.87 30.00 14.87
CA VAL A 45 -16.34 31.23 15.47
C VAL A 45 -16.09 31.01 16.95
N THR A 46 -17.06 30.42 17.68
CA THR A 46 -16.94 30.21 19.13
C THR A 46 -15.83 29.23 19.50
N ASN A 47 -15.53 28.21 18.67
CA ASN A 47 -14.50 27.23 18.94
C ASN A 47 -13.12 27.69 18.47
N LEU A 48 -13.04 28.36 17.32
CA LEU A 48 -11.76 28.65 16.65
C LEU A 48 -11.29 30.09 16.80
N ALA A 49 -12.20 31.03 17.15
CA ALA A 49 -11.89 32.46 17.29
C ALA A 49 -12.50 33.06 18.59
N ALA A 50 -12.48 32.27 19.64
CA ALA A 50 -13.11 32.66 20.92
C ALA A 50 -12.51 33.93 21.51
N LEU A 51 -11.21 34.18 21.36
CA LEU A 51 -10.52 35.36 21.85
C LEU A 51 -10.96 36.61 21.09
N GLU A 52 -10.92 36.53 19.76
CA GLU A 52 -11.33 37.64 18.88
C GLU A 52 -12.82 37.97 19.05
N LEU A 53 -13.66 36.95 19.27
CA LEU A 53 -15.08 37.15 19.56
C LEU A 53 -15.31 37.82 20.95
N LYS A 54 -14.50 37.46 21.95
CA LYS A 54 -14.53 38.09 23.27
C LYS A 54 -14.15 39.55 23.17
N ASP A 55 -13.10 39.90 22.46
CA ASP A 55 -12.65 41.29 22.28
C ASP A 55 -13.75 42.15 21.61
N ALA A 56 -14.48 41.57 20.65
CA ALA A 56 -15.62 42.18 20.00
C ALA A 56 -16.77 42.44 21.01
N GLY A 57 -17.04 41.45 21.87
CA GLY A 57 -18.05 41.60 22.95
C GLY A 57 -17.67 42.65 23.98
N ASP A 58 -16.40 42.69 24.37
CA ASP A 58 -15.90 43.70 25.34
C ASP A 58 -16.02 45.13 24.75
N THR A 59 -15.78 45.29 23.43
CA THR A 59 -15.96 46.59 22.75
C THR A 59 -17.44 46.95 22.60
N LEU A 60 -18.30 45.98 22.30
CA LEU A 60 -19.74 46.18 22.20
C LEU A 60 -20.32 46.62 23.54
N ASN A 61 -19.90 46.04 24.67
CA ASN A 61 -20.30 46.46 26.01
C ASN A 61 -19.88 47.92 26.30
N LYS A 62 -18.71 48.36 25.81
CA LYS A 62 -18.29 49.75 25.96
C LYS A 62 -19.19 50.70 25.16
N ALA A 63 -19.67 50.29 23.99
CA ALA A 63 -20.61 51.08 23.20
C ALA A 63 -21.99 51.19 23.92
N ASP A 64 -22.43 50.08 24.53
CA ASP A 64 -23.64 50.10 25.36
C ASP A 64 -23.48 51.03 26.59
N ASP A 65 -22.32 50.99 27.24
CA ASP A 65 -22.00 51.85 28.38
C ASP A 65 -21.97 53.34 27.99
N ALA A 66 -21.41 53.67 26.82
CA ALA A 66 -21.36 55.03 26.30
C ALA A 66 -22.79 55.58 26.03
N LEU A 67 -23.63 54.76 25.35
CA LEU A 67 -25.03 55.11 25.11
C LEU A 67 -25.81 55.36 26.43
N ASN A 68 -25.60 54.46 27.41
CA ASN A 68 -26.30 54.57 28.73
C ASN A 68 -25.84 55.78 29.54
N LYS A 69 -24.70 56.38 29.28
CA LYS A 69 -24.17 57.59 29.94
C LYS A 69 -24.51 58.87 29.17
N ASP A 70 -25.33 58.79 28.12
CA ASP A 70 -25.64 59.91 27.23
C ASP A 70 -24.36 60.59 26.66
N GLU A 71 -23.30 59.77 26.32
CA GLU A 71 -22.11 60.23 25.61
C GLU A 71 -22.44 60.57 24.15
N ASP A 72 -21.51 61.25 23.44
CA ASP A 72 -21.72 61.68 22.05
C ASP A 72 -22.08 60.54 21.14
N ASP A 73 -23.07 60.73 20.28
CA ASP A 73 -23.47 59.75 19.25
C ASP A 73 -22.31 59.29 18.36
N ASP A 74 -21.36 60.19 18.09
CA ASP A 74 -20.14 59.84 17.31
C ASP A 74 -19.27 58.84 18.05
N GLU A 75 -19.14 58.89 19.37
CA GLU A 75 -18.39 57.95 20.19
C GLU A 75 -19.07 56.59 20.20
N VAL A 76 -20.39 56.53 20.38
CA VAL A 76 -21.20 55.31 20.34
C VAL A 76 -21.06 54.64 18.94
N ASN A 77 -21.19 55.44 17.87
CA ASN A 77 -21.05 54.95 16.49
C ASN A 77 -19.64 54.39 16.20
N GLN A 78 -18.61 55.07 16.71
CA GLN A 78 -17.22 54.59 16.54
C GLN A 78 -16.98 53.25 17.26
N LEU A 79 -17.44 53.11 18.51
CA LEU A 79 -17.32 51.85 19.26
C LEU A 79 -18.11 50.71 18.59
N ALA A 80 -19.35 50.98 18.14
CA ALA A 80 -20.17 50.03 17.42
C ALA A 80 -19.50 49.56 16.10
N TYR A 81 -18.90 50.50 15.37
CA TYR A 81 -18.12 50.18 14.16
C TYR A 81 -16.91 49.30 14.50
N ILE A 82 -16.13 49.64 15.54
CA ILE A 82 -14.98 48.83 15.95
C ILE A 82 -15.44 47.42 16.34
N ALA A 83 -16.51 47.28 17.14
CA ALA A 83 -17.06 45.97 17.51
C ALA A 83 -17.45 45.15 16.27
N THR A 84 -18.11 45.77 15.29
CA THR A 84 -18.47 45.15 14.01
C THR A 84 -17.23 44.63 13.23
N GLN A 85 -16.16 45.44 13.18
CA GLN A 85 -14.90 45.03 12.54
C GLN A 85 -14.23 43.88 13.29
N GLN A 86 -14.25 43.89 14.61
CA GLN A 86 -13.71 42.79 15.43
C GLN A 86 -14.50 41.49 15.23
N VAL A 87 -15.84 41.55 15.09
CA VAL A 87 -16.65 40.37 14.70
C VAL A 87 -16.24 39.85 13.33
N ALA A 88 -16.01 40.72 12.35
CA ALA A 88 -15.57 40.33 11.02
C ALA A 88 -14.17 39.64 11.07
N ILE A 89 -13.26 40.17 11.91
CA ILE A 89 -11.94 39.53 12.15
C ILE A 89 -12.14 38.15 12.78
N ALA A 90 -12.98 38.01 13.82
CA ALA A 90 -13.25 36.69 14.43
C ALA A 90 -13.77 35.69 13.41
N GLN A 91 -14.67 36.07 12.51
CA GLN A 91 -15.17 35.22 11.43
C GLN A 91 -14.07 34.83 10.43
N GLN A 92 -13.18 35.77 10.07
CA GLN A 92 -12.07 35.44 9.16
C GLN A 92 -11.03 34.52 9.81
N VAL A 93 -10.72 34.73 11.09
CA VAL A 93 -9.83 33.84 11.87
C VAL A 93 -10.42 32.44 11.94
N ALA A 94 -11.72 32.29 12.21
CA ALA A 94 -12.41 31.02 12.25
C ALA A 94 -12.30 30.30 10.88
N LYS A 95 -12.63 30.99 9.79
CA LYS A 95 -12.50 30.43 8.42
C LYS A 95 -11.08 29.97 8.09
N ARG A 96 -10.07 30.79 8.44
CA ARG A 96 -8.67 30.44 8.21
C ARG A 96 -8.30 29.16 8.98
N LYS A 97 -8.61 29.10 10.28
CA LYS A 97 -8.31 27.93 11.12
C LYS A 97 -9.04 26.67 10.64
N THR A 98 -10.31 26.78 10.19
CA THR A 98 -11.06 25.68 9.57
C THR A 98 -10.34 25.16 8.31
N ALA A 99 -9.87 26.07 7.45
CA ALA A 99 -9.14 25.69 6.23
C ALA A 99 -7.79 25.02 6.57
N GLU A 100 -7.06 25.54 7.56
CA GLU A 100 -5.79 24.96 8.03
C GLU A 100 -5.99 23.53 8.57
N LEU A 101 -7.04 23.32 9.37
CA LEU A 101 -7.42 21.98 9.87
C LEU A 101 -7.80 21.02 8.73
N ALA A 102 -8.55 21.50 7.73
CA ALA A 102 -8.92 20.70 6.57
C ALA A 102 -7.68 20.25 5.77
N VAL A 103 -6.70 21.14 5.56
CA VAL A 103 -5.43 20.80 4.89
C VAL A 103 -4.64 19.78 5.70
N THR A 104 -4.53 19.99 7.01
CA THR A 104 -3.80 19.07 7.92
C THR A 104 -4.43 17.68 7.91
N ASN A 105 -5.76 17.61 8.04
CA ASN A 105 -6.49 16.34 8.02
C ASN A 105 -6.40 15.63 6.66
N ALA A 106 -6.45 16.39 5.56
CA ALA A 106 -6.26 15.83 4.22
C ALA A 106 -4.83 15.29 4.02
N GLY A 107 -3.82 15.96 4.60
CA GLY A 107 -2.43 15.49 4.65
C GLY A 107 -2.32 14.16 5.39
N ALA A 108 -2.80 14.11 6.62
CA ALA A 108 -2.78 12.91 7.45
C ALA A 108 -3.51 11.71 6.79
N LYS A 109 -4.67 11.98 6.17
CA LYS A 109 -5.41 10.94 5.42
C LYS A 109 -4.62 10.40 4.23
N ARG A 110 -3.94 11.28 3.47
CA ARG A 110 -3.08 10.83 2.34
C ARG A 110 -1.91 9.99 2.82
N ASP A 111 -1.27 10.39 3.94
CA ASP A 111 -0.14 9.65 4.49
C ASP A 111 -0.56 8.28 5.02
N ALA A 112 -1.73 8.17 5.67
CA ALA A 112 -2.30 6.89 6.09
C ALA A 112 -2.56 5.96 4.88
N ILE A 113 -3.22 6.45 3.82
CA ILE A 113 -3.48 5.66 2.60
C ILE A 113 -2.16 5.21 1.94
N ARG A 114 -1.14 6.09 1.91
CA ARG A 114 0.17 5.73 1.36
C ARG A 114 0.87 4.67 2.19
N LEU A 115 0.77 4.75 3.51
CA LEU A 115 1.33 3.75 4.42
C LEU A 115 0.65 2.40 4.23
N ASP A 116 -0.68 2.37 4.21
CA ASP A 116 -1.47 1.14 4.00
C ASP A 116 -1.12 0.47 2.66
N ALA A 117 -1.01 1.27 1.59
CA ALA A 117 -0.63 0.75 0.26
C ALA A 117 0.78 0.13 0.27
N ARG A 118 1.76 0.79 0.90
CA ARG A 118 3.12 0.25 1.02
C ARG A 118 3.19 -1.00 1.88
N THR A 119 2.41 -1.06 2.95
CA THR A 119 2.32 -2.25 3.81
C THR A 119 1.74 -3.42 3.02
N ALA A 120 0.63 -3.21 2.30
CA ALA A 120 0.03 -4.24 1.45
C ALA A 120 0.98 -4.74 0.34
N GLU A 121 1.77 -3.85 -0.27
CA GLU A 121 2.78 -4.21 -1.28
C GLU A 121 3.91 -5.05 -0.64
N ALA A 122 4.41 -4.67 0.53
CA ALA A 122 5.43 -5.42 1.26
C ALA A 122 4.92 -6.80 1.68
N ASP A 123 3.69 -6.90 2.19
CA ASP A 123 3.08 -8.17 2.58
C ASP A 123 2.89 -9.10 1.38
N ALA A 124 2.46 -8.57 0.23
CA ALA A 124 2.35 -9.34 -1.00
C ALA A 124 3.73 -9.84 -1.49
N ALA A 125 4.78 -9.02 -1.43
CA ALA A 125 6.14 -9.43 -1.76
C ALA A 125 6.66 -10.51 -0.81
N HIS A 126 6.42 -10.39 0.49
CA HIS A 126 6.79 -11.42 1.46
C HIS A 126 6.06 -12.74 1.23
N ALA A 127 4.76 -12.70 0.91
CA ALA A 127 3.99 -13.89 0.57
C ALA A 127 4.55 -14.60 -0.67
N LEU A 128 4.93 -13.86 -1.70
CA LEU A 128 5.55 -14.42 -2.91
C LEU A 128 6.90 -15.07 -2.62
N ILE A 129 7.76 -14.42 -1.82
CA ILE A 129 9.06 -14.98 -1.39
C ILE A 129 8.86 -16.28 -0.60
N ALA A 130 7.90 -16.30 0.32
CA ALA A 130 7.59 -17.50 1.10
C ALA A 130 7.09 -18.65 0.21
N GLN A 131 6.23 -18.36 -0.75
CA GLN A 131 5.74 -19.34 -1.71
C GLN A 131 6.90 -19.92 -2.54
N GLN A 132 7.76 -19.08 -3.11
CA GLN A 132 8.92 -19.49 -3.87
C GLN A 132 9.87 -20.38 -3.02
N ALA A 133 10.08 -20.05 -1.76
CA ALA A 133 10.90 -20.84 -0.86
C ALA A 133 10.33 -22.26 -0.65
N MET A 134 9.00 -22.37 -0.44
CA MET A 134 8.33 -23.68 -0.30
C MET A 134 8.44 -24.52 -1.59
N GLU A 135 8.33 -23.91 -2.75
CA GLU A 135 8.46 -24.62 -4.04
C GLU A 135 9.90 -25.10 -4.28
N LEU A 136 10.90 -24.29 -3.92
CA LEU A 136 12.31 -24.72 -3.98
C LEU A 136 12.60 -25.85 -2.99
N GLU A 137 12.01 -25.83 -1.81
CA GLU A 137 12.10 -26.94 -0.85
C GLU A 137 11.45 -28.21 -1.40
N ALA A 138 10.28 -28.12 -2.04
CA ALA A 138 9.62 -29.25 -2.69
C ALA A 138 10.42 -29.85 -3.86
N LEU A 139 11.33 -29.09 -4.45
CA LEU A 139 12.31 -29.52 -5.44
C LEU A 139 13.60 -30.07 -4.79
N ASN A 140 13.70 -30.08 -3.46
CA ASN A 140 14.93 -30.38 -2.69
C ASN A 140 16.13 -29.51 -3.12
N ALA A 141 15.88 -28.26 -3.48
CA ALA A 141 16.92 -27.32 -3.84
C ALA A 141 17.75 -26.93 -2.60
N LYS A 142 19.06 -26.92 -2.75
CA LYS A 142 20.00 -26.53 -1.69
C LYS A 142 20.73 -25.26 -2.08
N LYS A 143 20.84 -24.32 -1.15
CA LYS A 143 21.64 -23.13 -1.36
C LYS A 143 23.12 -23.47 -1.30
N THR A 144 23.85 -23.09 -2.33
CA THR A 144 25.32 -23.29 -2.47
C THR A 144 25.97 -21.96 -2.87
N GLU A 145 27.29 -21.92 -2.94
CA GLU A 145 28.03 -20.77 -3.49
C GLU A 145 27.70 -20.48 -4.96
N ARG A 146 27.17 -21.46 -5.69
CA ARG A 146 26.75 -21.36 -7.09
C ARG A 146 25.30 -20.93 -7.28
N GLY A 147 24.56 -20.74 -6.19
CA GLY A 147 23.13 -20.48 -6.18
C GLY A 147 22.31 -21.66 -5.64
N MET A 148 21.05 -21.74 -6.03
CA MET A 148 20.17 -22.87 -5.67
C MET A 148 20.43 -24.05 -6.59
N VAL A 149 20.81 -25.18 -6.02
CA VAL A 149 21.17 -26.41 -6.76
C VAL A 149 20.21 -27.52 -6.39
N ILE A 150 19.59 -28.12 -7.40
CA ILE A 150 18.76 -29.32 -7.29
C ILE A 150 19.63 -30.49 -7.75
N THR A 151 19.90 -31.46 -6.86
CA THR A 151 20.66 -32.65 -7.19
C THR A 151 19.69 -33.80 -7.47
N LEU A 152 19.81 -34.36 -8.64
CA LEU A 152 19.05 -35.51 -9.09
C LEU A 152 20.01 -36.72 -9.22
N ASN A 153 19.84 -37.69 -8.35
CA ASN A 153 20.70 -38.87 -8.29
C ASN A 153 20.39 -39.88 -9.42
N ASP A 154 21.21 -40.91 -9.55
CA ASP A 154 21.20 -41.96 -10.58
C ASP A 154 19.83 -42.64 -10.81
N VAL A 155 18.91 -42.57 -9.85
CA VAL A 155 17.52 -43.08 -9.97
C VAL A 155 16.74 -42.46 -11.13
N LEU A 156 17.23 -41.35 -11.69
CA LEU A 156 16.61 -40.69 -12.84
C LEU A 156 16.78 -41.40 -14.16
N PHE A 157 17.82 -42.19 -14.29
CA PHE A 157 18.18 -42.88 -15.53
C PHE A 157 18.23 -44.38 -15.31
N SER A 158 17.92 -45.17 -16.34
CA SER A 158 18.23 -46.59 -16.32
C SER A 158 19.76 -46.79 -16.35
N THR A 159 20.28 -47.85 -15.74
CA THR A 159 21.70 -48.14 -15.65
C THR A 159 22.37 -48.05 -17.04
N ASN A 160 23.44 -47.29 -17.14
CA ASN A 160 24.17 -46.99 -18.38
C ASN A 160 23.34 -46.33 -19.52
N LYS A 161 22.18 -45.76 -19.19
CA LYS A 161 21.33 -45.03 -20.15
C LYS A 161 21.25 -43.56 -19.83
N SER A 162 20.89 -42.78 -20.82
CA SER A 162 20.57 -41.36 -20.74
C SER A 162 19.07 -41.09 -20.81
N GLN A 163 18.24 -42.14 -20.96
CA GLN A 163 16.78 -42.02 -20.98
C GLN A 163 16.25 -41.86 -19.55
N LEU A 164 15.45 -40.82 -19.34
CA LEU A 164 14.80 -40.54 -18.06
C LEU A 164 13.81 -41.65 -17.70
N ALA A 165 13.94 -42.20 -16.49
CA ALA A 165 12.97 -43.09 -15.89
C ALA A 165 11.73 -42.32 -15.43
N SER A 166 10.64 -43.04 -15.13
CA SER A 166 9.38 -42.40 -14.68
C SER A 166 9.54 -41.51 -13.44
N GLY A 167 10.45 -41.87 -12.51
CA GLY A 167 10.77 -41.03 -11.33
C GLY A 167 11.46 -39.70 -11.73
N GLY A 168 12.40 -39.81 -12.69
CA GLY A 168 13.09 -38.66 -13.26
C GLY A 168 12.15 -37.71 -13.97
N MET A 169 11.23 -38.22 -14.78
CA MET A 169 10.24 -37.40 -15.45
C MET A 169 9.36 -36.61 -14.47
N ARG A 170 8.97 -37.19 -13.32
CA ARG A 170 8.20 -36.46 -12.30
C ARG A 170 8.98 -35.28 -11.69
N ASN A 171 10.28 -35.46 -11.45
CA ASN A 171 11.12 -34.38 -10.93
C ASN A 171 11.35 -33.29 -11.97
N VAL A 172 11.53 -33.65 -13.23
CA VAL A 172 11.64 -32.70 -14.34
C VAL A 172 10.32 -31.96 -14.56
N GLN A 173 9.15 -32.63 -14.37
CA GLN A 173 7.84 -31.96 -14.43
C GLN A 173 7.70 -30.89 -13.35
N LYS A 174 8.02 -31.22 -12.08
CA LYS A 174 7.99 -30.23 -10.98
C LYS A 174 8.88 -29.02 -11.27
N LEU A 175 10.06 -29.27 -11.86
CA LEU A 175 10.96 -28.18 -12.25
C LEU A 175 10.37 -27.36 -13.41
N ALA A 176 9.73 -27.99 -14.39
CA ALA A 176 9.05 -27.29 -15.48
C ALA A 176 7.89 -26.42 -14.96
N ASP A 177 7.10 -26.94 -14.01
CA ASP A 177 6.03 -26.19 -13.36
C ASP A 177 6.58 -24.94 -12.64
N PHE A 178 7.67 -25.09 -11.87
CA PHE A 178 8.39 -24.00 -11.25
C PHE A 178 8.89 -22.97 -12.28
N LEU A 179 9.56 -23.42 -13.34
CA LEU A 179 10.08 -22.53 -14.39
C LEU A 179 8.95 -21.81 -15.16
N THR A 180 7.77 -22.40 -15.25
CA THR A 180 6.60 -21.78 -15.88
C THR A 180 6.07 -20.65 -15.00
N GLN A 181 6.04 -20.86 -13.70
CA GLN A 181 5.58 -19.86 -12.72
C GLN A 181 6.58 -18.70 -12.56
N TYR A 182 7.90 -18.98 -12.72
CA TYR A 182 8.97 -17.99 -12.62
C TYR A 182 9.68 -17.79 -13.97
N PRO A 183 9.12 -17.02 -14.91
CA PRO A 183 9.62 -16.92 -16.29
C PRO A 183 11.00 -16.27 -16.40
N GLN A 184 11.46 -15.54 -15.40
CA GLN A 184 12.80 -14.94 -15.37
C GLN A 184 13.91 -15.94 -14.99
N GLN A 185 13.54 -17.06 -14.36
CA GLN A 185 14.50 -18.07 -13.93
C GLN A 185 15.06 -18.85 -15.13
N LYS A 186 16.38 -19.04 -15.13
CA LYS A 186 17.12 -19.89 -16.08
C LYS A 186 17.76 -21.05 -15.33
N VAL A 187 18.10 -22.10 -16.04
CA VAL A 187 18.75 -23.26 -15.45
C VAL A 187 19.96 -23.70 -16.27
N LEU A 188 20.98 -24.16 -15.56
CA LEU A 188 22.10 -24.91 -16.13
C LEU A 188 22.01 -26.36 -15.63
N VAL A 189 21.89 -27.30 -16.54
CA VAL A 189 21.83 -28.73 -16.26
C VAL A 189 23.23 -29.32 -16.44
N GLU A 190 23.78 -29.87 -15.39
CA GLU A 190 25.15 -30.48 -15.39
C GLU A 190 25.07 -31.96 -15.12
N GLY A 191 25.62 -32.76 -16.03
CA GLY A 191 25.70 -34.22 -15.92
C GLY A 191 27.05 -34.68 -15.40
N TYR A 192 27.04 -35.72 -14.56
CA TYR A 192 28.23 -36.31 -13.96
C TYR A 192 28.16 -37.85 -14.02
N THR A 193 29.33 -38.52 -14.05
CA THR A 193 29.48 -39.98 -13.96
C THR A 193 30.31 -40.34 -12.74
N ASP A 194 30.41 -41.61 -12.43
CA ASP A 194 31.47 -42.15 -11.61
C ASP A 194 32.75 -42.41 -12.49
N SER A 195 33.81 -42.94 -11.89
CA SER A 195 35.09 -43.21 -12.56
C SER A 195 35.14 -44.54 -13.31
N VAL A 196 34.01 -45.22 -13.49
CA VAL A 196 33.99 -46.48 -14.21
C VAL A 196 33.85 -46.22 -15.72
N GLY A 197 34.84 -46.67 -16.50
CA GLY A 197 34.88 -46.49 -17.95
C GLY A 197 36.06 -45.65 -18.41
N SER A 198 36.06 -45.25 -19.68
CA SER A 198 37.04 -44.29 -20.19
C SER A 198 36.52 -42.84 -20.01
N ASP A 199 37.43 -41.88 -19.88
CA ASP A 199 37.12 -40.45 -19.79
C ASP A 199 36.22 -40.01 -20.96
N SER A 200 36.50 -40.46 -22.18
CA SER A 200 35.70 -40.13 -23.35
C SER A 200 34.27 -40.69 -23.26
N HIS A 201 34.10 -41.92 -22.78
CA HIS A 201 32.79 -42.52 -22.56
C HIS A 201 32.00 -41.78 -21.47
N ASN A 202 32.67 -41.45 -20.37
CA ASN A 202 32.06 -40.72 -19.25
C ASN A 202 31.66 -39.31 -19.66
N GLN A 203 32.51 -38.63 -20.46
CA GLN A 203 32.17 -37.31 -21.02
C GLN A 203 30.90 -37.37 -21.89
N GLU A 204 30.86 -38.28 -22.86
CA GLU A 204 29.68 -38.44 -23.71
C GLU A 204 28.43 -38.86 -22.95
N LEU A 205 28.53 -39.74 -21.95
CA LEU A 205 27.40 -40.20 -21.17
C LEU A 205 26.81 -39.04 -20.33
N SER A 206 27.67 -38.24 -19.72
CA SER A 206 27.27 -37.07 -18.92
C SER A 206 26.60 -35.99 -19.79
N ASP A 207 27.15 -35.74 -21.00
CA ASP A 207 26.54 -34.78 -21.95
C ASP A 207 25.17 -35.29 -22.42
N ARG A 208 25.00 -36.54 -22.74
CA ARG A 208 23.71 -37.12 -23.14
C ARG A 208 22.68 -37.05 -22.00
N ARG A 209 23.10 -37.27 -20.75
CA ARG A 209 22.21 -37.15 -19.56
C ARG A 209 21.74 -35.73 -19.37
N ALA A 210 22.64 -34.76 -19.41
CA ALA A 210 22.28 -33.34 -19.30
C ALA A 210 21.36 -32.90 -20.46
N ALA A 211 21.66 -33.31 -21.68
CA ALA A 211 20.84 -33.04 -22.86
C ALA A 211 19.44 -33.66 -22.77
N SER A 212 19.30 -34.84 -22.16
CA SER A 212 17.99 -35.49 -21.99
C SER A 212 17.08 -34.71 -21.05
N VAL A 213 17.61 -34.16 -19.95
CA VAL A 213 16.86 -33.26 -19.05
C VAL A 213 16.47 -31.97 -19.77
N ARG A 214 17.42 -31.35 -20.50
CA ARG A 214 17.13 -30.17 -21.33
C ARG A 214 15.99 -30.42 -22.31
N THR A 215 16.06 -31.52 -23.04
CA THR A 215 15.04 -31.92 -24.04
C THR A 215 13.68 -32.13 -23.37
N ALA A 216 13.64 -32.76 -22.19
CA ALA A 216 12.41 -32.99 -21.45
C ALA A 216 11.77 -31.64 -21.00
N LEU A 217 12.56 -30.68 -20.50
CA LEU A 217 12.08 -29.34 -20.15
C LEU A 217 11.54 -28.59 -21.38
N MET A 218 12.25 -28.67 -22.52
CA MET A 218 11.79 -28.08 -23.79
C MET A 218 10.46 -28.69 -24.28
N ASN A 219 10.29 -30.00 -24.14
CA ASN A 219 9.03 -30.68 -24.46
C ASN A 219 7.88 -30.29 -23.54
N MET A 220 8.18 -29.73 -22.34
CA MET A 220 7.25 -29.16 -21.39
C MET A 220 7.10 -27.62 -21.57
N ALA A 221 7.38 -27.12 -22.77
CA ALA A 221 7.25 -25.72 -23.18
C ALA A 221 8.20 -24.70 -22.49
N ILE A 222 9.28 -25.18 -21.87
CA ILE A 222 10.34 -24.27 -21.38
C ILE A 222 11.22 -23.84 -22.56
N SER A 223 11.40 -22.55 -22.75
CA SER A 223 12.17 -22.00 -23.88
C SER A 223 13.66 -22.42 -23.85
N SER A 224 14.24 -22.69 -25.03
CA SER A 224 15.59 -23.19 -25.15
C SER A 224 16.69 -22.25 -24.68
N ASP A 225 16.44 -20.95 -24.67
CA ASP A 225 17.34 -19.90 -24.18
C ASP A 225 17.40 -19.83 -22.63
N ARG A 226 16.43 -20.49 -21.96
CA ARG A 226 16.39 -20.62 -20.52
C ARG A 226 17.05 -21.87 -19.96
N VAL A 227 17.42 -22.84 -20.83
CA VAL A 227 17.98 -24.12 -20.41
C VAL A 227 19.28 -24.37 -21.09
N ALA A 228 20.39 -24.25 -20.38
CA ALA A 228 21.71 -24.73 -20.81
C ALA A 228 21.98 -26.15 -20.29
N ALA A 229 22.79 -26.95 -21.01
CA ALA A 229 23.15 -28.27 -20.58
C ALA A 229 24.65 -28.55 -20.89
N ARG A 230 25.35 -29.23 -19.97
CA ARG A 230 26.75 -29.59 -20.10
C ARG A 230 27.06 -30.84 -19.29
N GLY A 231 27.88 -31.72 -19.86
CA GLY A 231 28.49 -32.86 -19.17
C GLY A 231 29.88 -32.53 -18.65
N TYR A 232 30.25 -33.17 -17.57
CA TYR A 232 31.57 -33.05 -16.95
C TYR A 232 32.26 -34.41 -16.75
N GLY A 233 31.68 -35.48 -17.30
CA GLY A 233 32.23 -36.84 -17.15
C GLY A 233 32.36 -37.25 -15.69
N GLU A 234 33.48 -37.78 -15.29
CA GLU A 234 33.84 -38.14 -13.93
C GLU A 234 34.47 -36.98 -13.14
N GLY A 235 34.58 -35.81 -13.76
CA GLY A 235 35.08 -34.61 -13.10
C GLY A 235 34.19 -34.17 -11.95
N PHE A 236 34.77 -33.52 -10.96
CA PHE A 236 34.07 -32.96 -9.76
C PHE A 236 33.29 -34.00 -8.94
N PRO A 237 33.93 -35.09 -8.48
CA PRO A 237 33.27 -36.09 -7.65
C PRO A 237 32.82 -35.48 -6.30
N VAL A 238 31.66 -35.91 -5.81
CA VAL A 238 31.13 -35.51 -4.49
C VAL A 238 31.37 -36.57 -3.41
N ALA A 239 31.81 -37.74 -3.82
CA ALA A 239 32.25 -38.84 -2.94
C ALA A 239 33.46 -39.54 -3.60
N ASP A 240 34.16 -40.40 -2.83
CA ASP A 240 35.17 -41.29 -3.42
C ASP A 240 34.51 -42.23 -4.45
N ASN A 241 35.33 -42.92 -5.28
CA ASN A 241 34.86 -43.89 -6.27
C ASN A 241 35.08 -45.34 -5.84
N ASP A 242 35.47 -45.58 -4.58
CA ASP A 242 35.93 -46.91 -4.13
C ASP A 242 34.77 -47.88 -3.96
N THR A 243 33.64 -47.42 -3.40
CA THR A 243 32.48 -48.23 -3.15
C THR A 243 31.37 -48.05 -4.18
N ALA A 244 30.50 -49.03 -4.36
CA ALA A 244 29.33 -48.88 -5.23
C ALA A 244 28.39 -47.76 -4.74
N ALA A 245 28.27 -47.58 -3.41
CA ALA A 245 27.44 -46.55 -2.81
C ALA A 245 28.02 -45.14 -3.07
N SER A 246 29.33 -44.94 -2.91
CA SER A 246 29.99 -43.67 -3.21
C SER A 246 29.89 -43.34 -4.72
N ARG A 247 30.13 -44.30 -5.60
CA ARG A 247 29.97 -44.14 -7.06
C ARG A 247 28.54 -43.74 -7.43
N GLN A 248 27.54 -44.26 -6.70
CA GLN A 248 26.14 -43.87 -6.93
C GLN A 248 25.89 -42.38 -6.66
N LEU A 249 26.58 -41.75 -5.68
CA LEU A 249 26.50 -40.32 -5.40
C LEU A 249 27.14 -39.49 -6.54
N ASN A 250 28.21 -40.01 -7.15
CA ASN A 250 28.89 -39.33 -8.26
C ASN A 250 28.04 -39.38 -9.56
N ARG A 251 27.28 -40.46 -9.82
CA ARG A 251 26.32 -40.54 -10.92
C ARG A 251 25.11 -39.70 -10.66
N ARG A 252 25.18 -38.42 -10.99
CA ARG A 252 24.14 -37.41 -10.71
C ARG A 252 23.95 -36.44 -11.86
N VAL A 253 22.85 -35.71 -11.79
CA VAL A 253 22.65 -34.47 -12.55
C VAL A 253 22.39 -33.36 -11.54
N GLU A 254 23.12 -32.27 -11.65
CA GLU A 254 22.88 -31.06 -10.90
C GLU A 254 22.16 -30.05 -11.79
N ILE A 255 21.15 -29.37 -11.26
CA ILE A 255 20.42 -28.30 -11.93
C ILE A 255 20.59 -27.04 -11.10
N ILE A 256 21.32 -26.09 -11.67
CA ILE A 256 21.65 -24.83 -11.05
C ILE A 256 20.63 -23.80 -11.52
N LEU A 257 19.88 -23.22 -10.59
CA LEU A 257 18.97 -22.12 -10.87
C LEU A 257 19.74 -20.79 -10.91
N SER A 258 19.34 -19.92 -11.82
CA SER A 258 19.87 -18.56 -11.87
C SER A 258 19.50 -17.76 -10.61
N ASP A 259 20.22 -16.67 -10.40
CA ASP A 259 19.78 -15.62 -9.50
C ASP A 259 18.57 -14.84 -10.09
N GLU A 260 18.09 -13.85 -9.33
CA GLU A 260 16.96 -12.99 -9.75
C GLU A 260 17.24 -12.18 -11.03
N ASN A 261 18.52 -11.99 -11.37
CA ASN A 261 18.96 -11.28 -12.57
C ASN A 261 19.17 -12.23 -13.77
N GLY A 262 18.92 -13.52 -13.60
CA GLY A 262 19.11 -14.54 -14.62
C GLY A 262 20.56 -15.00 -14.81
N ASN A 263 21.46 -14.70 -13.84
CA ASN A 263 22.86 -15.11 -13.88
C ASN A 263 23.02 -16.49 -13.24
N ILE A 264 23.89 -17.31 -13.82
CA ILE A 264 24.28 -18.62 -13.30
C ILE A 264 25.81 -18.63 -13.17
N VAL A 265 26.29 -19.09 -12.02
CA VAL A 265 27.74 -19.28 -11.79
C VAL A 265 28.14 -20.66 -12.33
N PRO A 266 28.85 -20.74 -13.47
CA PRO A 266 29.36 -22.00 -13.98
C PRO A 266 30.50 -22.57 -13.13
N ARG A 267 30.84 -23.84 -13.32
CA ARG A 267 32.05 -24.45 -12.74
C ARG A 267 33.31 -23.98 -13.45
#